data_6088b8f6c332588024c86d0faef306a5
#
_entry.id   6088b8f6c332588024c86d0faef306a5
#
_cell.length_a   1.000
_cell.length_b   1.000
_cell.length_c   1.000
_cell.angle_alpha   90.00
_cell.angle_beta   90.00
_cell.angle_gamma   90.00
#
_symmetry.space_group_name_H-M   'P 1'
#
loop_
_entity.id
_entity.type
_entity.pdbx_description
1 polymer ?
#
loop_
_entity_poly.entity_id
_entity_poly.type
_entity_poly.pdbx_seq_one_letter_code
_entity_poly.pdbx_strand_id
1 'polypeptide(L)'
;AENLARMRLLYNILFPLGFLLSAPFYFWKLVRRGNWQTGFGQRFGGYGGLREKLKDQRVLWLHAVSVGEANLAVQLVATLRREFPDWAFVVSTITTTGMGELEKKLPADVHCVYYPVDLAPCVAAAFRAIGPDAIVLVEAEIWPNFFWRAERQGVPISLVNARLSDRSHRGYRRFG
;
A
#
# COMPACT_ATOMS: atom_id res chain seq x y z
N ALA A 1 -9.96 -23.21 7.68
CA ALA A 1 -8.49 -23.04 7.78
C ALA A 1 -7.77 -23.60 6.54
N GLU A 2 -8.09 -24.83 6.12
CA GLU A 2 -7.43 -25.53 4.98
C GLU A 2 -7.65 -24.81 3.63
N ASN A 3 -8.87 -24.36 3.35
CA ASN A 3 -9.19 -23.62 2.13
C ASN A 3 -8.40 -22.31 2.03
N LEU A 4 -8.23 -21.59 3.14
CA LEU A 4 -7.46 -20.35 3.16
C LEU A 4 -5.96 -20.62 2.89
N ALA A 5 -5.40 -21.67 3.44
CA ALA A 5 -4.01 -22.06 3.18
C ALA A 5 -3.79 -22.42 1.69
N ARG A 6 -4.72 -23.15 1.09
CA ARG A 6 -4.70 -23.49 -0.35
C ARG A 6 -4.81 -22.22 -1.22
N MET A 7 -5.70 -21.31 -0.86
CA MET A 7 -5.83 -20.02 -1.57
C MET A 7 -4.55 -19.18 -1.48
N ARG A 8 -3.94 -19.10 -0.30
CA ARG A 8 -2.65 -18.40 -0.11
C ARG A 8 -1.55 -19.02 -0.96
N LEU A 9 -1.44 -20.35 -0.98
CA LEU A 9 -0.45 -21.04 -1.80
C LEU A 9 -0.68 -20.78 -3.30
N LEU A 10 -1.91 -20.95 -3.76
CA LEU A 10 -2.27 -20.72 -5.17
C LEU A 10 -1.99 -19.29 -5.60
N TYR A 11 -2.38 -18.30 -4.80
CA TYR A 11 -2.10 -16.90 -5.07
C TYR A 11 -0.60 -16.62 -5.16
N ASN A 12 0.20 -17.14 -4.22
CA ASN A 12 1.64 -16.93 -4.17
C ASN A 12 2.43 -17.70 -5.26
N ILE A 13 1.78 -18.58 -6.01
CA ILE A 13 2.32 -19.19 -7.23
C ILE A 13 1.86 -18.40 -8.46
N LEU A 14 0.55 -18.15 -8.59
CA LEU A 14 -0.02 -17.55 -9.79
C LEU A 14 0.31 -16.06 -9.94
N PHE A 15 0.30 -15.30 -8.84
CA PHE A 15 0.59 -13.87 -8.89
C PHE A 15 2.04 -13.57 -9.35
N PRO A 16 3.10 -14.20 -8.81
CA PRO A 16 4.46 -14.03 -9.31
C PRO A 16 4.62 -14.44 -10.78
N LEU A 17 3.99 -15.53 -11.21
CA LEU A 17 4.02 -15.96 -12.61
C LEU A 17 3.36 -14.90 -13.53
N GLY A 18 2.18 -14.44 -13.20
CA GLY A 18 1.49 -13.38 -13.94
C GLY A 18 2.28 -12.06 -13.93
N PHE A 19 2.89 -11.72 -12.78
CA PHE A 19 3.75 -10.55 -12.64
C PHE A 19 4.98 -10.66 -13.57
N LEU A 20 5.68 -11.79 -13.58
CA LEU A 20 6.84 -12.02 -14.44
C LEU A 20 6.48 -11.99 -15.93
N LEU A 21 5.36 -12.59 -16.32
CA LEU A 21 4.89 -12.57 -17.72
C LEU A 21 4.50 -11.16 -18.17
N SER A 22 3.94 -10.35 -17.29
CA SER A 22 3.53 -8.97 -17.58
C SER A 22 4.67 -7.95 -17.40
N ALA A 23 5.72 -8.29 -16.64
CA ALA A 23 6.82 -7.40 -16.28
C ALA A 23 7.51 -6.73 -17.48
N PRO A 24 7.82 -7.41 -18.62
CA PRO A 24 8.45 -6.77 -19.77
C PRO A 24 7.61 -5.63 -20.34
N PHE A 25 6.30 -5.83 -20.44
CA PHE A 25 5.37 -4.80 -20.93
C PHE A 25 5.27 -3.60 -19.97
N TYR A 26 5.11 -3.87 -18.67
CA TYR A 26 5.03 -2.81 -17.66
C TYR A 26 6.36 -2.06 -17.51
N PHE A 27 7.49 -2.78 -17.56
CA PHE A 27 8.82 -2.18 -17.51
C PHE A 27 9.07 -1.28 -18.72
N TRP A 28 8.76 -1.73 -19.94
CA TRP A 28 8.85 -0.92 -21.14
C TRP A 28 7.99 0.36 -21.06
N LYS A 29 6.75 0.24 -20.55
CA LYS A 29 5.86 1.38 -20.34
C LYS A 29 6.42 2.36 -19.29
N LEU A 30 7.04 1.83 -18.24
CA LEU A 30 7.65 2.62 -17.16
C LEU A 30 8.88 3.38 -17.67
N VAL A 31 9.75 2.72 -18.43
CA VAL A 31 10.93 3.33 -19.08
C VAL A 31 10.52 4.44 -20.06
N ARG A 32 9.51 4.21 -20.89
CA ARG A 32 9.01 5.23 -21.83
C ARG A 32 8.45 6.48 -21.13
N ARG A 33 7.97 6.38 -19.92
CA ARG A 33 7.50 7.51 -19.10
C ARG A 33 8.63 8.29 -18.42
N GLY A 34 9.88 7.82 -18.50
CA GLY A 34 11.08 8.53 -18.04
C GLY A 34 11.38 8.49 -16.54
N ASN A 35 10.46 8.02 -15.69
CA ASN A 35 10.60 8.07 -14.22
C ASN A 35 10.65 6.67 -13.58
N TRP A 36 11.16 5.68 -14.28
CA TRP A 36 11.14 4.29 -13.80
C TRP A 36 12.02 4.03 -12.56
N GLN A 37 13.09 4.81 -12.41
CA GLN A 37 14.01 4.66 -11.27
C GLN A 37 13.39 5.15 -9.96
N THR A 38 12.45 6.12 -10.02
CA THR A 38 11.85 6.73 -8.85
C THR A 38 11.04 5.71 -8.05
N GLY A 39 11.49 5.42 -6.83
CA GLY A 39 10.85 4.49 -5.91
C GLY A 39 10.86 3.02 -6.37
N PHE A 40 11.64 2.66 -7.39
CA PHE A 40 11.70 1.27 -7.87
C PHE A 40 12.10 0.31 -6.76
N GLY A 41 13.16 0.64 -6.00
CA GLY A 41 13.62 -0.18 -4.87
C GLY A 41 12.56 -0.33 -3.77
N GLN A 42 11.81 0.73 -3.47
CA GLN A 42 10.75 0.68 -2.44
C GLN A 42 9.63 -0.30 -2.81
N ARG A 43 9.26 -0.39 -4.10
CA ARG A 43 8.25 -1.33 -4.59
C ARG A 43 8.63 -2.79 -4.34
N PHE A 44 9.92 -3.07 -4.21
CA PHE A 44 10.47 -4.39 -3.88
C PHE A 44 10.94 -4.53 -2.44
N GLY A 45 10.58 -3.58 -1.55
CA GLY A 45 10.84 -3.65 -0.12
C GLY A 45 12.08 -2.88 0.36
N GLY A 46 12.70 -2.09 -0.51
CA GLY A 46 13.88 -1.28 -0.20
C GLY A 46 13.53 0.06 0.44
N TYR A 47 13.12 0.08 1.70
CA TYR A 47 12.74 1.28 2.47
C TYR A 47 13.88 1.79 3.37
N GLY A 48 15.11 1.82 2.86
CA GLY A 48 16.31 2.11 3.64
C GLY A 48 16.19 3.23 4.67
N GLY A 49 16.55 2.95 5.91
CA GLY A 49 16.56 3.90 7.03
C GLY A 49 15.19 4.31 7.58
N LEU A 50 14.08 3.86 6.98
CA LEU A 50 12.74 4.25 7.44
C LEU A 50 12.43 3.67 8.83
N ARG A 51 12.89 2.44 9.12
CA ARG A 51 12.69 1.79 10.42
C ARG A 51 13.30 2.58 11.56
N GLU A 52 14.49 3.11 11.36
CA GLU A 52 15.21 3.92 12.37
C GLU A 52 14.48 5.25 12.62
N LYS A 53 13.91 5.85 11.58
CA LYS A 53 13.14 7.10 11.71
C LYS A 53 11.81 6.91 12.44
N LEU A 54 11.21 5.72 12.32
CA LEU A 54 9.93 5.37 12.94
C LEU A 54 10.08 4.60 14.27
N LYS A 55 11.33 4.41 14.72
CA LYS A 55 11.61 3.69 15.95
C LYS A 55 10.94 4.36 17.14
N ASP A 56 10.35 3.54 18.00
CA ASP A 56 9.68 3.95 19.24
C ASP A 56 8.44 4.87 19.06
N GLN A 57 7.94 4.99 17.82
CA GLN A 57 6.71 5.70 17.50
C GLN A 57 5.60 4.74 17.11
N ARG A 58 4.36 5.07 17.45
CA ARG A 58 3.17 4.42 16.89
C ARG A 58 2.98 4.91 15.45
N VAL A 59 2.70 4.01 14.54
CA VAL A 59 2.68 4.31 13.09
C VAL A 59 1.30 4.07 12.50
N LEU A 60 0.73 5.12 11.89
CA LEU A 60 -0.44 5.02 11.05
C LEU A 60 -0.03 5.03 9.58
N TRP A 61 -0.30 3.92 8.88
CA TRP A 61 0.01 3.77 7.46
C TRP A 61 -1.24 3.99 6.60
N LEU A 62 -1.27 5.08 5.83
CA LEU A 62 -2.30 5.35 4.83
C LEU A 62 -1.85 4.88 3.45
N HIS A 63 -2.78 4.37 2.66
CA HIS A 63 -2.52 4.00 1.26
C HIS A 63 -3.54 4.63 0.33
N ALA A 64 -3.04 5.28 -0.74
CA ALA A 64 -3.82 5.95 -1.77
C ALA A 64 -3.17 5.74 -3.14
N VAL A 65 -3.93 5.35 -4.16
CA VAL A 65 -3.40 4.91 -5.46
C VAL A 65 -3.36 6.05 -6.48
N SER A 66 -4.47 6.74 -6.64
CA SER A 66 -4.65 7.80 -7.63
C SER A 66 -4.37 9.20 -7.07
N VAL A 67 -4.24 10.19 -7.95
CA VAL A 67 -4.13 11.61 -7.55
C VAL A 67 -5.33 12.07 -6.71
N GLY A 68 -6.54 11.61 -7.07
CA GLY A 68 -7.75 11.93 -6.31
C GLY A 68 -7.71 11.39 -4.91
N GLU A 69 -7.29 10.12 -4.75
CA GLU A 69 -7.12 9.46 -3.46
C GLU A 69 -5.97 10.08 -2.65
N ALA A 70 -4.86 10.48 -3.31
CA ALA A 70 -3.76 11.19 -2.66
C ALA A 70 -4.24 12.50 -2.02
N ASN A 71 -5.09 13.27 -2.72
CA ASN A 71 -5.70 14.47 -2.16
C ASN A 71 -6.60 14.18 -0.94
N LEU A 72 -7.35 13.08 -0.98
CA LEU A 72 -8.15 12.66 0.16
C LEU A 72 -7.26 12.19 1.33
N ALA A 73 -6.18 11.47 1.04
CA ALA A 73 -5.19 11.07 2.05
C ALA A 73 -4.56 12.29 2.75
N VAL A 74 -4.24 13.35 2.01
CA VAL A 74 -3.73 14.62 2.57
C VAL A 74 -4.73 15.21 3.59
N GLN A 75 -6.02 15.25 3.24
CA GLN A 75 -7.06 15.75 4.15
C GLN A 75 -7.23 14.86 5.39
N LEU A 76 -7.18 13.54 5.20
CA LEU A 76 -7.24 12.57 6.30
C LEU A 76 -6.04 12.74 7.24
N VAL A 77 -4.83 12.86 6.72
CA VAL A 77 -3.61 13.10 7.53
C VAL A 77 -3.77 14.38 8.34
N ALA A 78 -4.24 15.49 7.73
CA ALA A 78 -4.44 16.74 8.44
C ALA A 78 -5.44 16.64 9.58
N THR A 79 -6.48 15.81 9.44
CA THR A 79 -7.47 15.55 10.49
C THR A 79 -6.93 14.61 11.55
N LEU A 80 -6.37 13.46 11.15
CA LEU A 80 -5.91 12.42 12.06
C LEU A 80 -4.71 12.86 12.92
N ARG A 81 -3.85 13.75 12.41
CA ARG A 81 -2.75 14.31 13.21
C ARG A 81 -3.21 15.15 14.41
N ARG A 82 -4.41 15.71 14.37
CA ARG A 82 -4.98 16.45 15.50
C ARG A 82 -5.46 15.50 16.58
N GLU A 83 -5.99 14.34 16.18
CA GLU A 83 -6.50 13.31 17.09
C GLU A 83 -5.38 12.42 17.63
N PHE A 84 -4.33 12.22 16.85
CA PHE A 84 -3.18 11.35 17.14
C PHE A 84 -1.85 12.10 16.99
N PRO A 85 -1.59 13.13 17.83
CA PRO A 85 -0.41 14.00 17.68
C PRO A 85 0.91 13.26 17.88
N ASP A 86 0.92 12.18 18.66
CA ASP A 86 2.13 11.40 18.99
C ASP A 86 2.37 10.25 18.01
N TRP A 87 1.57 10.13 16.94
CA TRP A 87 1.74 9.09 15.94
C TRP A 87 2.57 9.58 14.76
N ALA A 88 3.45 8.73 14.27
CA ALA A 88 4.08 8.90 12.96
C ALA A 88 3.12 8.52 11.84
N PHE A 89 3.16 9.26 10.76
CA PHE A 89 2.34 9.02 9.59
C PHE A 89 3.20 8.58 8.40
N VAL A 90 2.82 7.44 7.82
CA VAL A 90 3.38 6.97 6.55
C VAL A 90 2.26 6.97 5.52
N VAL A 91 2.48 7.59 4.37
CA VAL A 91 1.52 7.59 3.26
C VAL A 91 2.14 6.95 2.05
N SER A 92 1.50 5.91 1.53
CA SER A 92 1.99 5.20 0.35
C SER A 92 1.11 5.40 -0.87
N THR A 93 1.74 5.38 -2.05
CA THR A 93 1.05 5.41 -3.34
C THR A 93 1.73 4.50 -4.35
N ILE A 94 1.01 4.15 -5.43
CA ILE A 94 1.56 3.34 -6.54
C ILE A 94 2.11 4.24 -7.66
N THR A 95 1.51 5.41 -7.88
CA THR A 95 1.80 6.26 -9.04
C THR A 95 2.82 7.36 -8.74
N THR A 96 3.66 7.70 -9.71
CA THR A 96 4.62 8.83 -9.59
C THR A 96 3.90 10.17 -9.48
N THR A 97 2.76 10.33 -10.15
CA THR A 97 1.91 11.53 -10.03
C THR A 97 1.27 11.65 -8.65
N GLY A 98 0.80 10.54 -8.07
CA GLY A 98 0.30 10.51 -6.70
C GLY A 98 1.41 10.85 -5.70
N MET A 99 2.64 10.33 -5.90
CA MET A 99 3.78 10.67 -5.06
C MET A 99 4.08 12.17 -5.08
N GLY A 100 4.16 12.78 -6.25
CA GLY A 100 4.39 14.22 -6.37
C GLY A 100 3.32 15.08 -5.69
N GLU A 101 2.05 14.64 -5.70
CA GLU A 101 0.98 15.32 -4.96
C GLU A 101 1.13 15.16 -3.45
N LEU A 102 1.51 13.98 -2.96
CA LEU A 102 1.75 13.74 -1.54
C LEU A 102 2.92 14.57 -1.02
N GLU A 103 4.08 14.50 -1.70
CA GLU A 103 5.30 15.22 -1.31
C GLU A 103 5.11 16.74 -1.32
N LYS A 104 4.28 17.26 -2.25
CA LYS A 104 3.98 18.69 -2.35
C LYS A 104 3.07 19.19 -1.23
N LYS A 105 2.16 18.35 -0.71
CA LYS A 105 1.05 18.80 0.15
C LYS A 105 1.17 18.33 1.60
N LEU A 106 1.90 17.25 1.84
CA LEU A 106 2.08 16.73 3.19
C LEU A 106 3.23 17.45 3.91
N PRO A 107 3.13 17.60 5.23
CA PRO A 107 4.23 18.10 6.06
C PRO A 107 5.49 17.22 5.94
N ALA A 108 6.67 17.81 6.15
CA ALA A 108 7.97 17.15 5.98
C ALA A 108 8.23 15.99 6.96
N ASP A 109 7.50 15.91 8.05
CA ASP A 109 7.55 14.82 9.04
C ASP A 109 6.65 13.63 8.68
N VAL A 110 5.82 13.75 7.63
CA VAL A 110 5.04 12.65 7.08
C VAL A 110 5.87 11.90 6.02
N HIS A 111 6.04 10.61 6.19
CA HIS A 111 6.84 9.79 5.30
C HIS A 111 6.06 9.32 4.07
N CYS A 112 6.40 9.84 2.90
CA CYS A 112 5.84 9.39 1.63
C CYS A 112 6.67 8.22 1.08
N VAL A 113 6.01 7.11 0.71
CA VAL A 113 6.67 5.90 0.19
C VAL A 113 5.89 5.29 -0.97
N TYR A 114 6.57 4.49 -1.80
CA TYR A 114 5.85 3.66 -2.77
C TYR A 114 5.33 2.38 -2.12
N TYR A 115 4.10 2.01 -2.51
CA TYR A 115 3.48 0.77 -2.07
C TYR A 115 4.26 -0.46 -2.61
N PRO A 116 4.44 -1.52 -1.80
CA PRO A 116 5.15 -2.71 -2.25
C PRO A 116 4.34 -3.48 -3.30
N VAL A 117 5.04 -4.12 -4.24
CA VAL A 117 4.41 -5.17 -5.06
C VAL A 117 3.91 -6.27 -4.13
N ASP A 118 2.73 -6.81 -4.42
CA ASP A 118 2.08 -7.79 -3.52
C ASP A 118 2.71 -9.19 -3.56
N LEU A 119 4.03 -9.23 -3.64
CA LEU A 119 4.84 -10.41 -3.40
C LEU A 119 5.07 -10.56 -1.90
N ALA A 120 4.87 -11.75 -1.36
CA ALA A 120 4.98 -11.99 0.09
C ALA A 120 6.29 -11.47 0.73
N PRO A 121 7.49 -11.63 0.12
CA PRO A 121 8.72 -11.06 0.68
C PRO A 121 8.76 -9.53 0.62
N CYS A 122 8.21 -8.89 -0.45
CA CYS A 122 8.16 -7.43 -0.59
C CYS A 122 7.24 -6.80 0.46
N VAL A 123 6.05 -7.36 0.63
CA VAL A 123 5.10 -6.95 1.67
C VAL A 123 5.70 -7.15 3.07
N ALA A 124 6.35 -8.30 3.31
CA ALA A 124 7.03 -8.55 4.58
C ALA A 124 8.14 -7.53 4.88
N ALA A 125 8.90 -7.10 3.87
CA ALA A 125 9.92 -6.08 4.01
C ALA A 125 9.31 -4.70 4.32
N ALA A 126 8.20 -4.33 3.64
CA ALA A 126 7.48 -3.09 3.91
C ALA A 126 6.96 -3.03 5.35
N PHE A 127 6.29 -4.10 5.82
CA PHE A 127 5.82 -4.17 7.20
C PHE A 127 6.93 -4.12 8.23
N ARG A 128 8.11 -4.72 7.95
CA ARG A 128 9.28 -4.59 8.85
C ARG A 128 9.84 -3.19 8.89
N ALA A 129 9.88 -2.50 7.74
CA ALA A 129 10.42 -1.16 7.64
C ALA A 129 9.49 -0.09 8.22
N ILE A 130 8.19 -0.22 8.01
CA ILE A 130 7.19 0.73 8.45
C ILE A 130 6.77 0.43 9.89
N GLY A 131 6.51 -0.84 10.22
CA GLY A 131 6.03 -1.25 11.55
C GLY A 131 4.67 -0.64 11.89
N PRO A 132 3.62 -0.79 11.05
CA PRO A 132 2.35 -0.10 11.27
C PRO A 132 1.61 -0.67 12.48
N ASP A 133 1.03 0.22 13.31
CA ASP A 133 0.07 -0.12 14.37
C ASP A 133 -1.38 -0.10 13.86
N ALA A 134 -1.64 0.68 12.81
CA ALA A 134 -2.93 0.71 12.13
C ALA A 134 -2.74 1.10 10.65
N ILE A 135 -3.68 0.66 9.80
CA ILE A 135 -3.66 0.92 8.36
C ILE A 135 -4.98 1.54 7.93
N VAL A 136 -4.91 2.55 7.06
CA VAL A 136 -6.07 3.16 6.41
C VAL A 136 -5.90 3.04 4.90
N LEU A 137 -6.83 2.33 4.25
CA LEU A 137 -6.90 2.26 2.79
C LEU A 137 -7.92 3.27 2.28
N VAL A 138 -7.50 4.10 1.33
CA VAL A 138 -8.37 5.05 0.65
C VAL A 138 -8.86 4.39 -0.64
N GLU A 139 -10.17 4.15 -0.72
CA GLU A 139 -10.81 3.32 -1.73
C GLU A 139 -10.41 1.82 -1.68
N ALA A 140 -10.99 1.00 -2.55
CA ALA A 140 -10.92 -0.46 -2.38
C ALA A 140 -9.78 -1.09 -3.22
N GLU A 141 -8.53 -0.95 -2.80
CA GLU A 141 -7.43 -1.75 -3.32
C GLU A 141 -7.11 -2.91 -2.37
N ILE A 142 -7.64 -4.09 -2.70
CA ILE A 142 -7.46 -5.29 -1.88
C ILE A 142 -6.32 -6.12 -2.47
N TRP A 143 -5.18 -6.12 -1.79
CA TRP A 143 -4.00 -6.90 -2.14
C TRP A 143 -3.84 -8.06 -1.14
N PRO A 144 -4.03 -9.33 -1.55
CA PRO A 144 -4.12 -10.45 -0.63
C PRO A 144 -2.96 -10.63 0.33
N ASN A 145 -1.69 -10.55 -0.13
CA ASN A 145 -0.55 -10.71 0.76
C ASN A 145 -0.45 -9.60 1.80
N PHE A 146 -0.85 -8.38 1.42
CA PHE A 146 -0.89 -7.24 2.34
C PHE A 146 -1.88 -7.47 3.47
N PHE A 147 -3.11 -7.89 3.14
CA PHE A 147 -4.15 -8.19 4.13
C PHE A 147 -3.76 -9.37 5.02
N TRP A 148 -3.25 -10.46 4.45
CA TRP A 148 -2.78 -11.61 5.23
C TRP A 148 -1.60 -11.27 6.14
N ARG A 149 -0.77 -10.31 5.75
CA ARG A 149 0.33 -9.84 6.58
C ARG A 149 -0.17 -9.02 7.75
N ALA A 150 -1.09 -8.09 7.51
CA ALA A 150 -1.72 -7.29 8.56
C ALA A 150 -2.46 -8.19 9.57
N GLU A 151 -3.30 -9.12 9.08
CA GLU A 151 -4.00 -10.10 9.92
C GLU A 151 -3.04 -10.89 10.81
N ARG A 152 -1.95 -11.41 10.24
CA ARG A 152 -0.94 -12.20 10.99
C ARG A 152 -0.26 -11.39 12.07
N GLN A 153 -0.13 -10.09 11.91
CA GLN A 153 0.49 -9.18 12.88
C GLN A 153 -0.52 -8.51 13.82
N GLY A 154 -1.82 -8.79 13.64
CA GLY A 154 -2.88 -8.15 14.42
C GLY A 154 -3.03 -6.65 14.14
N VAL A 155 -2.59 -6.18 12.96
CA VAL A 155 -2.68 -4.78 12.57
C VAL A 155 -4.07 -4.52 11.97
N PRO A 156 -4.88 -3.64 12.57
CA PRO A 156 -6.21 -3.31 12.05
C PRO A 156 -6.12 -2.54 10.74
N ILE A 157 -7.03 -2.88 9.80
CA ILE A 157 -7.19 -2.17 8.53
C ILE A 157 -8.56 -1.51 8.51
N SER A 158 -8.59 -0.22 8.26
CA SER A 158 -9.81 0.55 8.02
C SER A 158 -9.88 0.94 6.54
N LEU A 159 -11.05 0.79 5.93
CA LEU A 159 -11.30 1.21 4.56
C LEU A 159 -12.17 2.47 4.57
N VAL A 160 -11.67 3.54 3.97
CA VAL A 160 -12.38 4.82 3.88
C VAL A 160 -12.71 5.16 2.43
N ASN A 161 -13.80 5.88 2.21
CA ASN A 161 -14.30 6.25 0.88
C ASN A 161 -14.51 5.03 -0.05
N ALA A 162 -14.88 3.90 0.51
CA ALA A 162 -15.12 2.67 -0.25
C ALA A 162 -16.23 2.88 -1.28
N ARG A 163 -15.91 2.65 -2.55
CA ARG A 163 -16.89 2.68 -3.64
C ARG A 163 -17.06 1.29 -4.20
N LEU A 164 -18.27 0.76 -4.06
CA LEU A 164 -18.64 -0.51 -4.68
C LEU A 164 -19.40 -0.22 -5.98
N SER A 165 -18.80 -0.54 -7.13
CA SER A 165 -19.53 -0.45 -8.38
C SER A 165 -20.60 -1.54 -8.46
N ASP A 166 -21.70 -1.28 -9.18
CA ASP A 166 -22.77 -2.29 -9.40
C ASP A 166 -22.24 -3.58 -10.03
N ARG A 167 -21.18 -3.48 -10.82
CA ARG A 167 -20.51 -4.64 -11.44
C ARG A 167 -19.78 -5.45 -10.36
N SER A 168 -19.04 -4.81 -9.47
CA SER A 168 -18.34 -5.47 -8.36
C SER A 168 -19.34 -6.07 -7.37
N HIS A 169 -20.41 -5.34 -7.04
CA HIS A 169 -21.48 -5.85 -6.17
C HIS A 169 -22.11 -7.13 -6.73
N ARG A 170 -22.43 -7.16 -8.03
CA ARG A 170 -22.95 -8.39 -8.69
C ARG A 170 -21.96 -9.54 -8.66
N GLY A 171 -20.65 -9.26 -8.83
CA GLY A 171 -19.59 -10.26 -8.73
C GLY A 171 -19.51 -10.86 -7.33
N TYR A 172 -19.46 -10.05 -6.29
CA TYR A 172 -19.39 -10.54 -4.90
C TYR A 172 -20.63 -11.36 -4.49
N ARG A 173 -21.83 -10.95 -4.92
CA ARG A 173 -23.07 -11.74 -4.68
C ARG A 173 -23.07 -13.13 -5.34
N ARG A 174 -22.27 -13.31 -6.38
CA ARG A 174 -22.24 -14.60 -7.13
C ARG A 174 -21.23 -15.59 -6.52
N PHE A 175 -20.25 -15.13 -5.76
CA PHE A 175 -19.17 -15.93 -5.20
C PHE A 175 -19.08 -15.87 -3.66
N GLY A 176 -19.93 -15.14 -2.99
CA GLY A 176 -20.16 -15.10 -1.55
C GLY A 176 -21.44 -15.79 -1.19
#